data_3227ad7efb94e09b1e2d0a3c40cdfedf
#
_entry.id   3227ad7efb94e09b1e2d0a3c40cdfedf
#
_cell.length_a   1.000
_cell.length_b   1.000
_cell.length_c   1.000
_cell.angle_alpha   90.00
_cell.angle_beta   90.00
_cell.angle_gamma   90.00
#
_symmetry.space_group_name_H-M   'P 1'
#
loop_
_entity.id
_entity.type
_entity.pdbx_description
1 polymer ?
#
loop_
_entity_poly.entity_id
_entity_poly.type
_entity_poly.pdbx_seq_one_letter_code
_entity_poly.pdbx_strand_id
1 'polypeptide(L)'
;MLFRSHFRQLDSKAPGHPEYHWVSGVETTTGPLGQGVATSVGMAIARKWLASRYNKNGYQIFDYNIYAVCGDGCMMEGVGSEAASLAGHLGLDSLCWV
;
A
#
# COMPACT_ATOMS: atom_id res chain seq x y z
N MET A 1 -20.33 -6.80 6.56
CA MET A 1 -21.04 -7.84 5.78
C MET A 1 -21.75 -7.28 4.54
N LEU A 2 -22.10 -6.02 4.50
CA LEU A 2 -22.73 -5.33 3.37
C LEU A 2 -21.92 -5.34 2.05
N PHE A 3 -20.59 -5.44 2.14
CA PHE A 3 -19.72 -5.41 0.95
C PHE A 3 -19.75 -6.69 0.12
N ARG A 4 -20.03 -7.85 0.70
CA ARG A 4 -20.05 -9.12 -0.03
C ARG A 4 -21.23 -9.26 -0.99
N SER A 5 -22.41 -8.77 -0.59
CA SER A 5 -23.66 -8.92 -1.34
C SER A 5 -23.77 -7.95 -2.54
N HIS A 6 -22.97 -6.87 -2.54
CA HIS A 6 -23.01 -5.84 -3.57
C HIS A 6 -21.69 -5.64 -4.33
N PHE A 7 -20.76 -6.59 -4.17
CA PHE A 7 -19.46 -6.52 -4.83
C PHE A 7 -19.61 -6.47 -6.35
N ARG A 8 -18.98 -5.49 -6.98
CA ARG A 8 -19.02 -5.25 -8.44
C ARG A 8 -20.41 -4.93 -9.03
N GLN A 9 -21.36 -4.58 -8.20
CA GLN A 9 -22.67 -4.13 -8.72
C GLN A 9 -22.64 -2.63 -9.00
N LEU A 10 -23.44 -2.20 -9.99
CA LEU A 10 -23.58 -0.79 -10.33
C LEU A 10 -24.07 0.01 -9.12
N ASP A 11 -23.52 1.20 -8.93
CA ASP A 11 -23.79 2.11 -7.82
C ASP A 11 -23.49 1.54 -6.41
N SER A 12 -22.78 0.42 -6.35
CA SER A 12 -22.33 -0.16 -5.09
C SER A 12 -21.11 0.56 -4.54
N LYS A 13 -21.00 0.61 -3.21
CA LYS A 13 -19.78 1.05 -2.51
C LYS A 13 -18.67 0.00 -2.50
N ALA A 14 -18.87 -1.13 -3.16
CA ALA A 14 -17.90 -2.21 -3.27
C ALA A 14 -17.51 -2.44 -4.75
N PRO A 15 -16.75 -1.52 -5.37
CA PRO A 15 -16.29 -1.66 -6.74
C PRO A 15 -15.32 -2.83 -6.88
N GLY A 16 -15.00 -3.21 -8.11
CA GLY A 16 -14.05 -4.27 -8.39
C GLY A 16 -12.61 -3.93 -8.03
N HIS A 17 -12.29 -2.64 -7.96
CA HIS A 17 -11.00 -2.10 -7.53
C HIS A 17 -11.22 -1.08 -6.41
N PRO A 18 -10.36 -1.02 -5.39
CA PRO A 18 -10.48 -0.01 -4.34
C PRO A 18 -10.25 1.38 -4.90
N GLU A 19 -11.06 2.33 -4.46
CA GLU A 19 -10.97 3.73 -4.87
C GLU A 19 -10.87 4.64 -3.64
N TYR A 20 -9.89 5.51 -3.67
CA TYR A 20 -9.63 6.47 -2.61
C TYR A 20 -10.85 7.38 -2.40
N HIS A 21 -11.20 7.63 -1.17
CA HIS A 21 -12.40 8.38 -0.73
C HIS A 21 -13.74 7.71 -1.02
N TRP A 22 -13.82 6.62 -1.76
CA TRP A 22 -15.08 5.96 -2.05
C TRP A 22 -15.64 5.24 -0.81
N VAL A 23 -14.76 4.58 -0.07
CA VAL A 23 -15.08 3.89 1.19
C VAL A 23 -14.06 4.28 2.24
N SER A 24 -14.51 4.46 3.48
CA SER A 24 -13.62 4.71 4.61
C SER A 24 -12.59 3.58 4.79
N GLY A 25 -11.34 3.94 5.03
CA GLY A 25 -10.22 3.01 5.18
C GLY A 25 -9.50 2.64 3.89
N VAL A 26 -9.97 3.12 2.73
CA VAL A 26 -9.23 2.99 1.47
C VAL A 26 -8.24 4.14 1.33
N GLU A 27 -6.96 3.85 1.43
CA GLU A 27 -5.89 4.84 1.46
C GLU A 27 -5.33 5.17 0.08
N THR A 28 -5.57 4.31 -0.92
CA THR A 28 -5.11 4.54 -2.29
C THR A 28 -6.01 3.84 -3.30
N THR A 29 -6.09 4.39 -4.51
CA THR A 29 -6.75 3.75 -5.64
C THR A 29 -5.79 2.80 -6.32
N THR A 30 -6.21 1.55 -6.52
CA THR A 30 -5.47 0.53 -7.24
C THR A 30 -6.37 -0.21 -8.23
N GLY A 31 -5.79 -0.91 -9.17
CA GLY A 31 -6.49 -1.70 -10.19
C GLY A 31 -5.49 -2.44 -11.07
N PRO A 32 -4.67 -1.73 -11.85
CA PRO A 32 -3.61 -2.37 -12.64
C PRO A 32 -2.64 -3.14 -11.74
N LEU A 33 -2.26 -4.35 -12.17
CA LEU A 33 -1.38 -5.22 -11.40
C LEU A 33 -0.03 -4.55 -11.08
N GLY A 34 0.47 -4.77 -9.89
CA GLY A 34 1.76 -4.24 -9.42
C GLY A 34 1.75 -2.79 -8.94
N GLN A 35 0.74 -1.99 -9.27
CA GLN A 35 0.70 -0.57 -8.91
C GLN A 35 0.61 -0.36 -7.40
N GLY A 36 -0.24 -1.10 -6.70
CA GLY A 36 -0.35 -1.04 -5.24
C GLY A 36 0.93 -1.46 -4.53
N VAL A 37 1.60 -2.48 -5.06
CA VAL A 37 2.91 -2.94 -4.58
C VAL A 37 3.94 -1.81 -4.68
N ALA A 38 4.07 -1.19 -5.85
CA ALA A 38 5.00 -0.08 -6.06
C ALA A 38 4.64 1.16 -5.21
N THR A 39 3.36 1.49 -5.09
CA THR A 39 2.89 2.59 -4.24
C THR A 39 3.24 2.37 -2.78
N SER A 40 3.11 1.14 -2.27
CA SER A 40 3.47 0.82 -0.88
C SER A 40 4.95 1.02 -0.57
N VAL A 41 5.82 0.81 -1.55
CA VAL A 41 7.26 1.15 -1.44
C VAL A 41 7.45 2.65 -1.28
N GLY A 42 6.74 3.46 -2.08
CA GLY A 42 6.74 4.92 -1.93
C GLY A 42 6.27 5.38 -0.54
N MET A 43 5.22 4.76 0.00
CA MET A 43 4.74 5.03 1.36
C MET A 43 5.80 4.68 2.41
N ALA A 44 6.52 3.57 2.25
CA ALA A 44 7.60 3.17 3.16
C ALA A 44 8.80 4.12 3.09
N ILE A 45 9.15 4.61 1.91
CA ILE A 45 10.16 5.65 1.74
C ILE A 45 9.73 6.93 2.46
N ALA A 46 8.49 7.36 2.27
CA ALA A 46 7.95 8.56 2.93
C ALA A 46 7.97 8.40 4.46
N ARG A 47 7.53 7.25 4.98
CA ARG A 47 7.61 6.94 6.42
C ARG A 47 9.04 7.04 6.94
N LYS A 48 10.00 6.43 6.27
CA LYS A 48 11.42 6.45 6.67
C LYS A 48 11.98 7.88 6.66
N TRP A 49 11.64 8.66 5.65
CA TRP A 49 12.04 10.07 5.57
C TRP A 49 11.41 10.91 6.70
N LEU A 50 10.10 10.77 6.94
CA LEU A 50 9.40 11.48 8.02
C LEU A 50 9.96 11.09 9.39
N ALA A 51 10.22 9.80 9.61
CA ALA A 51 10.81 9.31 10.85
C ALA A 51 12.20 9.94 11.10
N SER A 52 13.06 9.99 10.08
CA SER A 52 14.39 10.58 10.20
C SER A 52 14.37 12.08 10.52
N ARG A 53 13.32 12.79 10.09
CA ARG A 53 13.21 14.24 10.28
C ARG A 53 12.50 14.63 11.58
N TYR A 54 11.50 13.88 12.00
CA TYR A 54 10.60 14.29 13.08
C TYR A 54 10.68 13.42 14.34
N ASN A 55 11.11 12.16 14.23
CA ASN A 55 11.29 11.34 15.41
C ASN A 55 12.47 11.85 16.26
N LYS A 56 12.29 11.86 17.57
CA LYS A 56 13.32 12.27 18.55
C LYS A 56 13.38 11.24 19.67
N ASN A 57 14.45 11.26 20.44
CA ASN A 57 14.58 10.41 21.61
C ASN A 57 13.38 10.60 22.56
N GLY A 58 12.66 9.51 22.79
CA GLY A 58 11.43 9.49 23.61
C GLY A 58 10.16 9.88 22.88
N TYR A 59 10.21 10.29 21.60
CA TYR A 59 9.05 10.68 20.80
C TYR A 59 9.13 10.05 19.40
N GLN A 60 8.47 8.91 19.23
CA GLN A 60 8.37 8.20 17.95
C GLN A 60 6.99 8.49 17.32
N ILE A 61 6.92 9.49 16.45
CA ILE A 61 5.67 9.91 15.79
C ILE A 61 5.40 9.05 14.55
N PHE A 62 6.46 8.78 13.77
CA PHE A 62 6.39 7.98 12.56
C PHE A 62 7.00 6.60 12.80
N ASP A 63 6.22 5.74 13.47
CA ASP A 63 6.59 4.37 13.80
C ASP A 63 5.39 3.44 13.50
N TYR A 64 5.05 3.34 12.23
CA TYR A 64 3.96 2.51 11.72
C TYR A 64 4.46 1.61 10.59
N ASN A 65 3.78 0.49 10.39
CA ASN A 65 4.05 -0.42 9.28
C ASN A 65 3.13 -0.15 8.11
N ILE A 66 3.62 -0.47 6.92
CA ILE A 66 2.87 -0.42 5.67
C ILE A 66 2.57 -1.85 5.25
N TYR A 67 1.30 -2.15 5.02
CA TYR A 67 0.84 -3.45 4.55
C TYR A 67 0.23 -3.30 3.16
N ALA A 68 0.60 -4.16 2.24
CA ALA A 68 -0.06 -4.27 0.95
C ALA A 68 -0.49 -5.71 0.71
N VAL A 69 -1.76 -5.90 0.38
CA VAL A 69 -2.30 -7.20 -0.04
C VAL A 69 -2.22 -7.27 -1.55
N CYS A 70 -1.58 -8.31 -2.08
CA CYS A 70 -1.39 -8.47 -3.51
C CYS A 70 -1.53 -9.94 -3.93
N GLY A 71 -1.94 -10.16 -5.16
CA GLY A 71 -1.91 -11.50 -5.75
C GLY A 71 -0.56 -11.80 -6.40
N ASP A 72 -0.33 -13.06 -6.73
CA ASP A 72 0.86 -13.53 -7.44
C ASP A 72 1.07 -12.81 -8.79
N GLY A 73 -0.01 -12.49 -9.51
CA GLY A 73 0.06 -11.70 -10.73
C GLY A 73 0.69 -10.32 -10.56
N CYS A 74 0.49 -9.68 -9.41
CA CYS A 74 1.15 -8.40 -9.11
C CYS A 74 2.67 -8.53 -9.03
N MET A 75 3.16 -9.67 -8.55
CA MET A 75 4.59 -9.95 -8.40
C MET A 75 5.26 -10.31 -9.74
N MET A 76 4.46 -10.64 -10.75
CA MET A 76 4.96 -10.91 -12.11
C MET A 76 5.16 -9.62 -12.93
N GLU A 77 4.64 -8.49 -12.46
CA GLU A 77 4.81 -7.21 -13.13
C GLU A 77 6.21 -6.62 -12.90
N GLY A 78 6.79 -6.05 -13.96
CA GLY A 78 8.11 -5.42 -13.90
C GLY A 78 8.19 -4.34 -12.82
N VAL A 79 7.16 -3.50 -12.72
CA VAL A 79 7.09 -2.44 -11.70
C VAL A 79 7.13 -3.01 -10.29
N GLY A 80 6.50 -4.16 -10.03
CA GLY A 80 6.54 -4.84 -8.74
C GLY A 80 7.95 -5.33 -8.39
N SER A 81 8.62 -5.98 -9.34
CA SER A 81 9.99 -6.49 -9.18
C SER A 81 11.01 -5.38 -8.96
N GLU A 82 10.91 -4.29 -9.72
CA GLU A 82 11.79 -3.12 -9.58
C GLU A 82 11.56 -2.43 -8.24
N ALA A 83 10.30 -2.27 -7.83
CA ALA A 83 9.94 -1.70 -6.53
C ALA A 83 10.47 -2.57 -5.38
N ALA A 84 10.37 -3.91 -5.48
CA ALA A 84 10.94 -4.84 -4.51
C ALA A 84 12.45 -4.68 -4.36
N SER A 85 13.14 -4.60 -5.50
CA SER A 85 14.60 -4.38 -5.53
C SER A 85 14.98 -3.06 -4.83
N LEU A 86 14.24 -1.98 -5.13
CA LEU A 86 14.46 -0.69 -4.49
C LEU A 86 14.18 -0.75 -2.99
N ALA A 87 13.09 -1.41 -2.56
CA ALA A 87 12.76 -1.57 -1.16
C ALA A 87 13.87 -2.30 -0.38
N GLY A 88 14.39 -3.38 -0.96
CA GLY A 88 15.53 -4.13 -0.41
C GLY A 88 16.80 -3.29 -0.33
N HIS A 89 17.13 -2.56 -1.39
CA HIS A 89 18.29 -1.66 -1.42
C HIS A 89 18.22 -0.57 -0.34
N LEU A 90 17.03 0.01 -0.13
CA LEU A 90 16.83 1.07 0.86
C LEU A 90 16.61 0.53 2.28
N GLY A 91 16.52 -0.79 2.47
CA GLY A 91 16.25 -1.41 3.77
C GLY A 91 14.94 -0.90 4.38
N LEU A 92 13.82 -1.06 3.65
CA LEU A 92 12.50 -0.62 4.10
C LEU A 92 11.85 -1.71 4.96
N ASP A 93 12.26 -1.79 6.21
CA ASP A 93 11.87 -2.81 7.19
C ASP A 93 10.44 -2.69 7.72
N SER A 94 9.79 -1.56 7.45
CA SER A 94 8.39 -1.32 7.83
C SER A 94 7.37 -1.75 6.77
N LEU A 95 7.81 -2.34 5.67
CA LEU A 95 6.96 -2.77 4.56
C LEU A 95 6.72 -4.27 4.61
N CYS A 96 5.45 -4.67 4.54
CA CYS A 96 5.02 -6.06 4.49
C CYS A 96 4.03 -6.27 3.34
N TRP A 97 4.33 -7.20 2.46
CA TRP A 97 3.42 -7.66 1.40
C TRP A 97 2.82 -9.02 1.77
N VAL A 98 1.51 -9.14 1.60
CA VAL A 98 0.72 -10.33 1.94
C VAL A 98 -0.02 -10.84 0.71
#